data_3134de35272f4dae6d31b6f30f7c366f
#
_entry.id   3134de35272f4dae6d31b6f30f7c366f
#
_cell.length_a   1.000
_cell.length_b   1.000
_cell.length_c   1.000
_cell.angle_alpha   90.00
_cell.angle_beta   90.00
_cell.angle_gamma   90.00
#
_symmetry.space_group_name_H-M   'P 1'
#
loop_
_entity.id
_entity.type
_entity.pdbx_description
1 polymer ?
#
loop_
_entity_poly.entity_id
_entity_poly.type
_entity_poly.pdbx_seq_one_letter_code
_entity_poly.pdbx_strand_id
1 'polypeptide(L)'
;MLYGRESEQAAVDGLLDAARAGRSGVLLFRGEAGIGKTALLDDAVARAGESFRVIRAAGVEYEAELPYAGLSLLLAPGLDRLDALPGPQRRALEAAFGLSDEGRPGGRGVDGVPVADGPAADGSVAGGPAAAEGRADRLLAGLATLGLLADLAADQPLLCVMDDVQWLDRASLDALLLAARRLQAEGVALLLAARAGGGPRGPPRAGGGARGRGWVVHTAVIHGHGV
;
A
#
# COMPACT_ATOMS: atom_id res chain seq x y z
N MET A 1 -25.10 -12.18 4.78
CA MET A 1 -25.14 -12.80 3.44
C MET A 1 -25.22 -11.68 2.41
N LEU A 2 -24.33 -11.66 1.43
CA LEU A 2 -24.30 -10.62 0.38
C LEU A 2 -25.10 -11.16 -0.82
N TYR A 3 -26.27 -10.57 -1.10
CA TYR A 3 -27.10 -10.97 -2.23
C TYR A 3 -26.65 -10.25 -3.50
N GLY A 4 -26.65 -10.99 -4.65
CA GLY A 4 -26.29 -10.42 -5.96
C GLY A 4 -24.82 -10.04 -6.10
N ARG A 5 -23.92 -10.70 -5.35
CA ARG A 5 -22.46 -10.45 -5.34
C ARG A 5 -21.64 -11.71 -5.63
N GLU A 6 -22.26 -12.66 -6.31
CA GLU A 6 -21.66 -13.96 -6.59
C GLU A 6 -20.37 -13.85 -7.42
N SER A 7 -20.32 -12.89 -8.36
CA SER A 7 -19.13 -12.63 -9.18
C SER A 7 -17.97 -12.05 -8.38
N GLU A 8 -18.26 -11.11 -7.48
CA GLU A 8 -17.26 -10.52 -6.59
C GLU A 8 -16.76 -11.53 -5.58
N GLN A 9 -17.65 -12.35 -5.03
CA GLN A 9 -17.28 -13.44 -4.12
C GLN A 9 -16.42 -14.49 -4.81
N ALA A 10 -16.76 -14.88 -6.04
CA ALA A 10 -15.93 -15.81 -6.83
C ALA A 10 -14.54 -15.24 -7.13
N ALA A 11 -14.43 -13.92 -7.38
CA ALA A 11 -13.15 -13.26 -7.55
C ALA A 11 -12.31 -13.27 -6.25
N VAL A 12 -12.95 -13.07 -5.10
CA VAL A 12 -12.30 -13.21 -3.78
C VAL A 12 -11.82 -14.63 -3.56
N ASP A 13 -12.68 -15.64 -3.80
CA ASP A 13 -12.31 -17.06 -3.63
C ASP A 13 -11.12 -17.41 -4.52
N GLY A 14 -11.12 -16.98 -5.78
CA GLY A 14 -9.99 -17.18 -6.71
C GLY A 14 -8.69 -16.50 -6.24
N LEU A 15 -8.76 -15.32 -5.63
CA LEU A 15 -7.60 -14.62 -5.06
C LEU A 15 -7.06 -15.38 -3.84
N LEU A 16 -7.93 -15.81 -2.93
CA LEU A 16 -7.55 -16.56 -1.74
C LEU A 16 -6.95 -17.92 -2.10
N ASP A 17 -7.54 -18.64 -3.05
CA ASP A 17 -7.02 -19.93 -3.52
C ASP A 17 -5.66 -19.79 -4.20
N ALA A 18 -5.45 -18.72 -4.95
CA ALA A 18 -4.14 -18.40 -5.51
C ALA A 18 -3.10 -18.19 -4.41
N ALA A 19 -3.44 -17.41 -3.37
CA ALA A 19 -2.53 -17.13 -2.25
C ALA A 19 -2.23 -18.41 -1.43
N ARG A 20 -3.22 -19.28 -1.18
CA ARG A 20 -2.99 -20.61 -0.57
C ARG A 20 -2.03 -21.47 -1.39
N ALA A 21 -2.04 -21.33 -2.71
CA ALA A 21 -1.13 -22.01 -3.62
C ALA A 21 0.24 -21.28 -3.78
N GLY A 22 0.54 -20.33 -2.91
CA GLY A 22 1.79 -19.56 -2.92
C GLY A 22 1.86 -18.50 -4.03
N ARG A 23 0.77 -18.19 -4.73
CA ARG A 23 0.74 -17.15 -5.77
C ARG A 23 0.11 -15.88 -5.24
N SER A 24 0.80 -14.76 -5.46
CA SER A 24 0.27 -13.46 -5.05
C SER A 24 -0.68 -12.86 -6.09
N GLY A 25 -1.60 -12.02 -5.62
CA GLY A 25 -2.55 -11.33 -6.49
C GLY A 25 -3.13 -10.08 -5.86
N VAL A 26 -3.76 -9.25 -6.70
CA VAL A 26 -4.42 -8.00 -6.30
C VAL A 26 -5.84 -7.98 -6.83
N LEU A 27 -6.81 -7.65 -5.98
CA LEU A 27 -8.19 -7.40 -6.36
C LEU A 27 -8.61 -6.02 -5.87
N LEU A 28 -9.10 -5.18 -6.77
CA LEU A 28 -9.60 -3.85 -6.47
C LEU A 28 -11.11 -3.78 -6.69
N PHE A 29 -11.87 -3.51 -5.64
CA PHE A 29 -13.29 -3.15 -5.73
C PHE A 29 -13.47 -1.66 -5.95
N ARG A 30 -14.22 -1.29 -6.98
CA ARG A 30 -14.60 0.10 -7.25
C ARG A 30 -16.10 0.24 -7.33
N GLY A 31 -16.65 1.25 -6.68
CA GLY A 31 -18.09 1.50 -6.70
C GLY A 31 -18.47 2.75 -5.90
N GLU A 32 -19.71 3.16 -6.02
CA GLU A 32 -20.25 4.34 -5.32
C GLU A 32 -20.21 4.19 -3.79
N ALA A 33 -20.38 5.28 -3.07
CA ALA A 33 -20.52 5.26 -1.62
C ALA A 33 -21.74 4.41 -1.22
N GLY A 34 -21.60 3.60 -0.16
CA GLY A 34 -22.70 2.77 0.34
C GLY A 34 -23.02 1.51 -0.46
N ILE A 35 -22.35 1.23 -1.59
CA ILE A 35 -22.61 0.07 -2.47
C ILE A 35 -22.23 -1.29 -1.86
N GLY A 36 -21.66 -1.32 -0.65
CA GLY A 36 -21.29 -2.56 0.04
C GLY A 36 -19.85 -3.01 -0.16
N LYS A 37 -18.90 -2.12 -0.53
CA LYS A 37 -17.47 -2.46 -0.66
C LYS A 37 -16.88 -3.01 0.63
N THR A 38 -17.07 -2.30 1.74
CA THR A 38 -16.60 -2.73 3.07
C THR A 38 -17.17 -4.09 3.46
N ALA A 39 -18.45 -4.35 3.16
CA ALA A 39 -19.07 -5.65 3.42
C ALA A 39 -18.44 -6.78 2.59
N LEU A 40 -17.98 -6.51 1.35
CA LEU A 40 -17.21 -7.47 0.55
C LEU A 40 -15.81 -7.71 1.13
N LEU A 41 -15.16 -6.68 1.69
CA LEU A 41 -13.88 -6.83 2.39
C LEU A 41 -14.06 -7.70 3.65
N ASP A 42 -15.13 -7.47 4.41
CA ASP A 42 -15.43 -8.25 5.63
C ASP A 42 -15.78 -9.72 5.28
N ASP A 43 -16.53 -9.95 4.20
CA ASP A 43 -16.82 -11.30 3.69
C ASP A 43 -15.53 -12.02 3.26
N ALA A 44 -14.61 -11.32 2.61
CA ALA A 44 -13.30 -11.86 2.24
C ALA A 44 -12.46 -12.26 3.46
N VAL A 45 -12.44 -11.44 4.50
CA VAL A 45 -11.76 -11.77 5.77
C VAL A 45 -12.40 -12.99 6.42
N ALA A 46 -13.73 -13.09 6.45
CA ALA A 46 -14.44 -14.25 6.98
C ALA A 46 -14.13 -15.54 6.19
N ARG A 47 -14.01 -15.45 4.84
CA ARG A 47 -13.64 -16.59 3.96
C ARG A 47 -12.18 -17.00 4.11
N ALA A 48 -11.28 -16.07 4.36
CA ALA A 48 -9.87 -16.34 4.65
C ALA A 48 -9.73 -17.21 5.91
N GLY A 49 -10.51 -16.91 6.94
CA GLY A 49 -10.55 -17.66 8.20
C GLY A 49 -9.15 -17.73 8.85
N GLU A 50 -8.94 -18.80 9.64
CA GLU A 50 -7.67 -19.03 10.34
C GLU A 50 -6.52 -19.45 9.39
N SER A 51 -6.84 -19.78 8.12
CA SER A 51 -5.83 -20.17 7.14
C SER A 51 -5.01 -19.01 6.59
N PHE A 52 -5.34 -17.78 6.95
CA PHE A 52 -4.63 -16.57 6.53
C PHE A 52 -4.19 -15.73 7.74
N ARG A 53 -3.01 -15.17 7.65
CA ARG A 53 -2.69 -13.97 8.41
C ARG A 53 -3.41 -12.78 7.76
N VAL A 54 -4.17 -12.02 8.53
CA VAL A 54 -4.90 -10.86 8.01
C VAL A 54 -4.29 -9.59 8.60
N ILE A 55 -3.92 -8.64 7.73
CA ILE A 55 -3.61 -7.28 8.11
C ILE A 55 -4.60 -6.34 7.41
N ARG A 56 -5.07 -5.32 8.14
CA ARG A 56 -6.11 -4.42 7.66
C ARG A 56 -5.82 -2.98 8.03
N ALA A 57 -6.05 -2.08 7.06
CA ALA A 57 -6.07 -0.64 7.28
C ALA A 57 -7.14 0.02 6.39
N ALA A 58 -7.39 1.29 6.63
CA ALA A 58 -8.26 2.12 5.81
C ALA A 58 -7.61 3.48 5.58
N GLY A 59 -7.81 4.05 4.41
CA GLY A 59 -7.42 5.43 4.13
C GLY A 59 -8.28 6.41 4.92
N VAL A 60 -7.66 7.46 5.45
CA VAL A 60 -8.31 8.47 6.27
C VAL A 60 -8.13 9.84 5.62
N GLU A 61 -9.23 10.55 5.37
CA GLU A 61 -9.23 11.77 4.56
C GLU A 61 -8.25 12.85 5.07
N TYR A 62 -8.23 13.10 6.37
CA TYR A 62 -7.33 14.09 6.97
C TYR A 62 -5.86 13.64 7.06
N GLU A 63 -5.57 12.36 6.85
CA GLU A 63 -4.21 11.81 6.78
C GLU A 63 -3.68 11.72 5.35
N ALA A 64 -4.51 12.02 4.34
CA ALA A 64 -4.16 11.87 2.93
C ALA A 64 -2.94 12.73 2.49
N GLU A 65 -2.60 13.76 3.26
CA GLU A 65 -1.41 14.60 3.04
C GLU A 65 -0.20 14.19 3.89
N LEU A 66 -0.36 13.26 4.84
CA LEU A 66 0.72 12.77 5.69
C LEU A 66 1.46 11.61 5.01
N PRO A 67 2.72 11.82 4.56
CA PRO A 67 3.44 10.77 3.83
C PRO A 67 3.57 9.49 4.66
N TYR A 68 3.26 8.36 4.03
CA TYR A 68 3.34 7.00 4.60
C TYR A 68 2.38 6.71 5.77
N ALA A 69 1.42 7.58 6.09
CA ALA A 69 0.47 7.34 7.18
C ALA A 69 -0.32 6.04 6.97
N GLY A 70 -0.93 5.86 5.81
CA GLY A 70 -1.71 4.66 5.53
C GLY A 70 -0.86 3.39 5.45
N LEU A 71 0.37 3.48 4.94
CA LEU A 71 1.28 2.34 4.88
C LEU A 71 1.75 1.92 6.28
N SER A 72 2.06 2.87 7.15
CA SER A 72 2.46 2.59 8.53
C SER A 72 1.37 1.86 9.31
N LEU A 73 0.10 2.25 9.11
CA LEU A 73 -1.05 1.55 9.70
C LEU A 73 -1.18 0.12 9.17
N LEU A 74 -1.03 -0.08 7.87
CA LEU A 74 -1.12 -1.42 7.27
C LEU A 74 -0.01 -2.34 7.76
N LEU A 75 1.23 -1.85 7.82
CA LEU A 75 2.41 -2.63 8.17
C LEU A 75 2.68 -2.70 9.69
N ALA A 76 1.92 -1.97 10.52
CA ALA A 76 2.11 -1.98 11.98
C ALA A 76 2.24 -3.40 12.60
N PRO A 77 1.46 -4.42 12.17
CA PRO A 77 1.59 -5.78 12.71
C PRO A 77 2.89 -6.51 12.35
N GLY A 78 3.71 -5.96 11.45
CA GLY A 78 4.97 -6.56 11.00
C GLY A 78 6.21 -5.74 11.36
N LEU A 79 6.08 -4.66 12.13
CA LEU A 79 7.21 -3.78 12.47
C LEU A 79 8.28 -4.48 13.33
N ASP A 80 7.92 -5.53 14.05
CA ASP A 80 8.85 -6.40 14.77
C ASP A 80 9.76 -7.22 13.87
N ARG A 81 9.47 -7.28 12.56
CA ARG A 81 10.22 -8.02 11.55
C ARG A 81 11.12 -7.13 10.67
N LEU A 82 11.22 -5.85 10.98
CA LEU A 82 12.07 -4.91 10.21
C LEU A 82 13.54 -5.36 10.14
N ASP A 83 14.03 -6.06 11.16
CA ASP A 83 15.40 -6.58 11.21
C ASP A 83 15.69 -7.66 10.15
N ALA A 84 14.66 -8.32 9.60
CA ALA A 84 14.81 -9.27 8.49
C ALA A 84 15.08 -8.58 7.15
N LEU A 85 14.83 -7.28 7.03
CA LEU A 85 15.04 -6.53 5.81
C LEU A 85 16.51 -6.16 5.58
N PRO A 86 16.97 -6.08 4.31
CA PRO A 86 18.27 -5.48 3.99
C PRO A 86 18.40 -4.08 4.59
N GLY A 87 19.59 -3.77 5.16
CA GLY A 87 19.83 -2.54 5.90
C GLY A 87 19.36 -1.24 5.23
N PRO A 88 19.59 -1.00 3.92
CA PRO A 88 19.07 0.18 3.24
C PRO A 88 17.55 0.25 3.18
N GLN A 89 16.86 -0.87 2.98
CA GLN A 89 15.42 -0.97 2.95
C GLN A 89 14.81 -0.72 4.33
N ARG A 90 15.39 -1.34 5.37
CA ARG A 90 15.01 -1.12 6.76
C ARG A 90 15.09 0.36 7.12
N ARG A 91 16.23 1.01 6.91
CA ARG A 91 16.41 2.43 7.20
C ARG A 91 15.43 3.33 6.46
N ALA A 92 15.13 3.03 5.19
CA ALA A 92 14.16 3.79 4.42
C ALA A 92 12.75 3.68 5.01
N LEU A 93 12.36 2.51 5.50
CA LEU A 93 11.04 2.31 6.10
C LEU A 93 10.97 2.90 7.51
N GLU A 94 12.04 2.76 8.31
CA GLU A 94 12.17 3.39 9.63
C GLU A 94 12.08 4.92 9.51
N ALA A 95 12.78 5.51 8.54
CA ALA A 95 12.70 6.96 8.26
C ALA A 95 11.29 7.37 7.79
N ALA A 96 10.68 6.59 6.88
CA ALA A 96 9.33 6.84 6.37
C ALA A 96 8.27 6.83 7.49
N PHE A 97 8.44 6.00 8.52
CA PHE A 97 7.52 5.86 9.65
C PHE A 97 7.94 6.68 10.88
N GLY A 98 9.03 7.44 10.79
CA GLY A 98 9.54 8.24 11.92
C GLY A 98 10.09 7.39 13.07
N LEU A 99 10.53 6.17 12.80
CA LEU A 99 11.08 5.24 13.79
C LEU A 99 12.60 5.38 14.00
N SER A 100 13.29 6.14 13.12
CA SER A 100 14.72 6.37 13.22
C SER A 100 15.05 7.31 14.38
N ASP A 101 16.02 6.95 15.19
CA ASP A 101 16.52 7.74 16.33
C ASP A 101 17.14 9.10 15.91
N GLU A 102 17.43 9.30 14.63
CA GLU A 102 18.01 10.54 14.08
C GLU A 102 17.03 11.73 14.06
N GLY A 103 15.75 11.53 14.35
CA GLY A 103 14.70 12.58 14.40
C GLY A 103 14.36 13.08 15.80
N ARG A 104 15.04 12.65 16.87
CA ARG A 104 14.81 13.16 18.22
C ARG A 104 15.47 14.55 18.35
N PRO A 105 14.71 15.64 18.58
CA PRO A 105 15.30 16.94 18.86
C PRO A 105 15.91 16.93 20.26
N GLY A 106 17.17 16.57 20.36
CA GLY A 106 17.84 16.47 21.66
C GLY A 106 19.25 15.91 21.55
N GLY A 107 20.16 16.57 20.85
CA GLY A 107 21.55 16.17 20.86
C GLY A 107 22.44 16.80 19.81
N ARG A 108 22.30 18.09 19.54
CA ARG A 108 23.42 18.89 19.00
C ARG A 108 23.50 20.20 19.74
N GLY A 109 24.66 20.40 20.35
CA GLY A 109 25.03 21.63 21.02
C GLY A 109 24.86 22.84 20.10
N VAL A 110 24.37 23.89 20.68
CA VAL A 110 24.28 25.23 20.13
C VAL A 110 25.70 25.76 19.86
N ASP A 111 26.20 25.59 18.64
CA ASP A 111 27.33 26.40 18.14
C ASP A 111 27.30 26.35 16.60
N GLY A 112 26.96 27.49 16.00
CA GLY A 112 27.11 27.71 14.55
C GLY A 112 25.83 28.08 13.82
N VAL A 113 25.36 29.30 14.02
CA VAL A 113 24.41 29.98 13.10
C VAL A 113 25.21 30.43 11.88
N PRO A 114 24.93 29.96 10.66
CA PRO A 114 25.36 30.66 9.46
C PRO A 114 24.31 31.72 9.11
N VAL A 115 24.77 32.96 9.10
CA VAL A 115 24.01 34.08 8.58
C VAL A 115 23.84 33.93 7.08
N ALA A 116 22.61 33.98 6.62
CA ALA A 116 22.28 34.02 5.21
C ALA A 116 22.38 35.44 4.69
N ASP A 117 23.27 35.67 3.72
CA ASP A 117 23.22 36.82 2.84
C ASP A 117 23.36 36.36 1.39
N GLY A 118 22.39 36.78 0.55
CA GLY A 118 22.55 36.83 -0.89
C GLY A 118 21.32 36.39 -1.69
N PRO A 119 20.94 37.19 -2.71
CA PRO A 119 19.64 37.10 -3.35
C PRO A 119 19.54 35.96 -4.40
N ALA A 120 18.29 35.60 -4.61
CA ALA A 120 17.83 34.63 -5.60
C ALA A 120 18.42 34.82 -7.00
N ALA A 121 18.85 33.75 -7.61
CA ALA A 121 18.95 33.62 -9.06
C ALA A 121 18.06 32.48 -9.52
N ASP A 122 17.07 32.87 -10.28
CA ASP A 122 16.22 32.17 -11.20
C ASP A 122 16.94 31.04 -11.98
N GLY A 123 16.25 29.94 -12.24
CA GLY A 123 16.73 28.99 -13.23
C GLY A 123 16.42 27.52 -12.92
N SER A 124 15.17 27.13 -13.22
CA SER A 124 14.71 25.74 -13.38
C SER A 124 15.78 24.76 -13.85
N VAL A 125 16.04 23.71 -13.04
CA VAL A 125 16.33 22.38 -13.56
C VAL A 125 15.61 21.36 -12.69
N ALA A 126 14.55 20.78 -13.19
CA ALA A 126 13.84 19.67 -12.58
C ALA A 126 14.79 18.45 -12.52
N GLY A 127 15.41 18.17 -11.39
CA GLY A 127 16.24 16.99 -11.21
C GLY A 127 17.53 17.16 -10.39
N GLY A 128 17.56 18.08 -9.43
CA GLY A 128 18.71 18.22 -8.52
C GLY A 128 18.91 16.99 -7.60
N PRO A 129 20.10 16.88 -6.94
CA PRO A 129 20.45 15.73 -6.09
C PRO A 129 19.37 15.38 -5.04
N ALA A 130 18.73 16.34 -4.42
CA ALA A 130 17.66 16.14 -3.46
C ALA A 130 16.41 15.45 -4.07
N ALA A 131 16.09 15.72 -5.35
CA ALA A 131 14.99 15.03 -6.02
C ALA A 131 15.37 13.60 -6.45
N ALA A 132 16.65 13.33 -6.65
CA ALA A 132 17.16 12.00 -6.90
C ALA A 132 17.17 11.16 -5.63
N GLU A 133 17.62 11.71 -4.51
CA GLU A 133 17.59 11.11 -3.17
C GLU A 133 16.15 10.74 -2.77
N GLY A 134 15.19 11.67 -2.84
CA GLY A 134 13.80 11.38 -2.54
C GLY A 134 13.13 10.38 -3.48
N ARG A 135 13.67 10.13 -4.69
CA ARG A 135 13.23 9.01 -5.56
C ARG A 135 13.82 7.68 -5.12
N ALA A 136 15.09 7.67 -4.69
CA ALA A 136 15.74 6.49 -4.18
C ALA A 136 15.07 6.01 -2.89
N ASP A 137 14.75 6.92 -1.97
CA ASP A 137 14.08 6.59 -0.71
C ASP A 137 12.68 6.01 -0.94
N ARG A 138 11.90 6.58 -1.87
CA ARG A 138 10.59 6.02 -2.25
C ARG A 138 10.71 4.63 -2.87
N LEU A 139 11.72 4.38 -3.68
CA LEU A 139 11.99 3.06 -4.24
C LEU A 139 12.34 2.07 -3.13
N LEU A 140 13.24 2.47 -2.21
CA LEU A 140 13.64 1.63 -1.09
C LEU A 140 12.48 1.34 -0.14
N ALA A 141 11.62 2.33 0.17
CA ALA A 141 10.42 2.11 0.97
C ALA A 141 9.46 1.11 0.30
N GLY A 142 9.27 1.20 -1.01
CA GLY A 142 8.45 0.24 -1.75
C GLY A 142 9.05 -1.17 -1.81
N LEU A 143 10.38 -1.29 -1.92
CA LEU A 143 11.08 -2.58 -1.83
C LEU A 143 11.05 -3.15 -0.41
N ALA A 144 11.15 -2.31 0.60
CA ALA A 144 10.99 -2.70 2.00
C ALA A 144 9.57 -3.20 2.28
N THR A 145 8.55 -2.52 1.73
CA THR A 145 7.16 -2.97 1.79
C THR A 145 7.00 -4.37 1.19
N LEU A 146 7.56 -4.60 0.00
CA LEU A 146 7.56 -5.92 -0.64
C LEU A 146 8.21 -6.97 0.25
N GLY A 147 9.43 -6.69 0.77
CA GLY A 147 10.16 -7.62 1.62
C GLY A 147 9.40 -7.97 2.90
N LEU A 148 8.79 -6.97 3.54
CA LEU A 148 8.02 -7.17 4.77
C LEU A 148 6.74 -7.97 4.54
N LEU A 149 6.02 -7.69 3.43
CA LEU A 149 4.83 -8.48 3.07
C LEU A 149 5.19 -9.93 2.75
N ALA A 150 6.32 -10.17 2.07
CA ALA A 150 6.82 -11.51 1.76
C ALA A 150 7.22 -12.27 3.05
N ASP A 151 7.89 -11.59 3.98
CA ASP A 151 8.27 -12.18 5.27
C ASP A 151 7.03 -12.49 6.14
N LEU A 152 6.03 -11.60 6.16
CA LEU A 152 4.76 -11.85 6.85
C LEU A 152 3.99 -13.04 6.27
N ALA A 153 4.17 -13.32 4.98
CA ALA A 153 3.52 -14.43 4.27
C ALA A 153 4.32 -15.75 4.33
N ALA A 154 5.54 -15.76 4.89
CA ALA A 154 6.45 -16.91 4.84
C ALA A 154 5.88 -18.16 5.53
N ASP A 155 5.22 -17.97 6.67
CA ASP A 155 4.70 -19.09 7.48
C ASP A 155 3.24 -19.42 7.13
N GLN A 156 2.49 -18.43 6.65
CA GLN A 156 1.05 -18.53 6.40
C GLN A 156 0.65 -17.50 5.35
N PRO A 157 -0.22 -17.85 4.37
CA PRO A 157 -0.69 -16.89 3.36
C PRO A 157 -1.18 -15.59 4.00
N LEU A 158 -0.85 -14.46 3.39
CA LEU A 158 -1.16 -13.13 3.89
C LEU A 158 -2.32 -12.51 3.11
N LEU A 159 -3.36 -12.07 3.82
CA LEU A 159 -4.42 -11.23 3.27
C LEU A 159 -4.23 -9.79 3.77
N CYS A 160 -3.87 -8.90 2.85
CA CYS A 160 -3.80 -7.46 3.09
C CYS A 160 -5.10 -6.80 2.63
N VAL A 161 -5.82 -6.15 3.53
CA VAL A 161 -7.08 -5.46 3.24
C VAL A 161 -6.89 -3.96 3.43
N MET A 162 -7.18 -3.18 2.38
CA MET A 162 -7.13 -1.74 2.43
C MET A 162 -8.46 -1.15 1.94
N ASP A 163 -9.22 -0.57 2.85
CA ASP A 163 -10.46 0.14 2.53
C ASP A 163 -10.18 1.62 2.21
N ASP A 164 -11.12 2.27 1.54
CA ASP A 164 -11.10 3.70 1.22
C ASP A 164 -9.76 4.21 0.63
N VAL A 165 -9.18 3.45 -0.32
CA VAL A 165 -7.86 3.72 -0.95
C VAL A 165 -7.78 5.12 -1.58
N GLN A 166 -8.91 5.77 -1.90
CA GLN A 166 -8.95 7.15 -2.39
C GLN A 166 -8.43 8.17 -1.38
N TRP A 167 -8.40 7.82 -0.08
CA TRP A 167 -7.87 8.64 1.00
C TRP A 167 -6.46 8.25 1.44
N LEU A 168 -5.86 7.28 0.74
CA LEU A 168 -4.47 6.91 0.99
C LEU A 168 -3.54 8.02 0.51
N ASP A 169 -2.56 8.37 1.33
CA ASP A 169 -1.52 9.32 0.93
C ASP A 169 -0.70 8.80 -0.26
N ARG A 170 -0.13 9.73 -1.02
CA ARG A 170 0.56 9.40 -2.26
C ARG A 170 1.75 8.47 -2.07
N ALA A 171 2.52 8.67 -1.00
CA ALA A 171 3.72 7.87 -0.74
C ALA A 171 3.36 6.41 -0.38
N SER A 172 2.34 6.22 0.46
CA SER A 172 1.77 4.91 0.78
C SER A 172 1.28 4.18 -0.47
N LEU A 173 0.51 4.89 -1.31
CA LEU A 173 -0.04 4.30 -2.55
C LEU A 173 1.09 3.88 -3.50
N ASP A 174 2.09 4.73 -3.71
CA ASP A 174 3.22 4.44 -4.61
C ASP A 174 4.05 3.25 -4.11
N ALA A 175 4.31 3.15 -2.79
CA ALA A 175 5.02 2.03 -2.17
C ALA A 175 4.22 0.73 -2.30
N LEU A 176 2.93 0.77 -2.01
CA LEU A 176 2.04 -0.39 -2.11
C LEU A 176 1.90 -0.88 -3.56
N LEU A 177 1.75 0.03 -4.54
CA LEU A 177 1.71 -0.31 -5.96
C LEU A 177 3.04 -0.88 -6.46
N LEU A 178 4.18 -0.39 -5.94
CA LEU A 178 5.48 -0.92 -6.29
C LEU A 178 5.63 -2.36 -5.76
N ALA A 179 5.26 -2.61 -4.51
CA ALA A 179 5.23 -3.94 -3.94
C ALA A 179 4.28 -4.87 -4.72
N ALA A 180 3.04 -4.44 -4.93
CA ALA A 180 2.02 -5.19 -5.64
C ALA A 180 2.47 -5.67 -7.04
N ARG A 181 3.23 -4.85 -7.77
CA ARG A 181 3.75 -5.20 -9.10
C ARG A 181 4.89 -6.22 -9.07
N ARG A 182 5.51 -6.45 -7.93
CA ARG A 182 6.66 -7.35 -7.78
C ARG A 182 6.34 -8.62 -7.00
N LEU A 183 5.23 -8.64 -6.28
CA LEU A 183 4.69 -9.83 -5.64
C LEU A 183 4.33 -10.88 -6.72
N GLN A 184 4.84 -12.11 -6.59
CA GLN A 184 4.60 -13.21 -7.54
C GLN A 184 4.27 -14.52 -6.81
N ALA A 185 5.18 -15.04 -6.03
CA ALA A 185 5.15 -16.38 -5.45
C ALA A 185 5.27 -16.37 -3.91
N GLU A 186 4.83 -15.29 -3.27
CA GLU A 186 4.92 -15.10 -1.82
C GLU A 186 3.65 -15.49 -1.08
N GLY A 187 2.54 -15.76 -1.80
CA GLY A 187 1.27 -16.09 -1.17
C GLY A 187 0.56 -14.89 -0.54
N VAL A 188 0.71 -13.70 -1.16
CA VAL A 188 0.08 -12.45 -0.69
C VAL A 188 -1.16 -12.12 -1.51
N ALA A 189 -2.31 -12.06 -0.86
CA ALA A 189 -3.56 -11.53 -1.41
C ALA A 189 -3.73 -10.06 -1.00
N LEU A 190 -3.71 -9.13 -1.96
CA LEU A 190 -3.95 -7.71 -1.71
C LEU A 190 -5.37 -7.34 -2.15
N LEU A 191 -6.22 -6.99 -1.22
CA LEU A 191 -7.61 -6.65 -1.44
C LEU A 191 -7.87 -5.17 -1.12
N LEU A 192 -8.26 -4.41 -2.14
CA LEU A 192 -8.39 -2.97 -2.08
C LEU A 192 -9.83 -2.55 -2.36
N ALA A 193 -10.31 -1.48 -1.70
CA ALA A 193 -11.58 -0.87 -2.05
C ALA A 193 -11.45 0.65 -2.25
N ALA A 194 -12.07 1.18 -3.30
CA ALA A 194 -12.05 2.59 -3.66
C ALA A 194 -13.43 3.09 -4.09
N ARG A 195 -13.70 4.38 -3.87
CA ARG A 195 -14.90 5.03 -4.41
C ARG A 195 -14.76 5.29 -5.92
N ALA A 196 -15.84 5.09 -6.67
CA ALA A 196 -15.93 5.55 -8.04
C ALA A 196 -16.14 7.07 -8.02
N GLY A 197 -15.26 7.83 -8.68
CA GLY A 197 -15.41 9.28 -8.82
C GLY A 197 -15.01 10.15 -7.64
N GLY A 198 -14.48 9.59 -6.55
CA GLY A 198 -14.07 10.33 -5.35
C GLY A 198 -12.55 10.41 -5.20
N GLY A 199 -12.06 11.62 -4.97
CA GLY A 199 -10.67 11.92 -4.63
C GLY A 199 -9.93 12.75 -5.67
N PRO A 200 -9.01 13.61 -5.25
CA PRO A 200 -8.26 14.50 -6.14
C PRO A 200 -7.37 13.76 -7.14
N ARG A 201 -7.16 12.46 -6.96
CA ARG A 201 -6.41 11.60 -7.90
C ARG A 201 -6.92 10.17 -7.79
N GLY A 202 -7.82 9.78 -8.69
CA GLY A 202 -8.23 8.37 -8.78
C GLY A 202 -7.02 7.45 -8.96
N PRO A 203 -7.09 6.19 -8.50
CA PRO A 203 -6.04 5.22 -8.75
C PRO A 203 -5.74 5.17 -10.25
N PRO A 204 -4.49 4.91 -10.66
CA PRO A 204 -4.13 4.85 -12.06
C PRO A 204 -5.09 3.90 -12.77
N ARG A 205 -5.64 4.34 -13.91
CA ARG A 205 -6.46 3.46 -14.75
C ARG A 205 -5.63 2.22 -15.02
N ALA A 206 -6.11 1.07 -14.59
CA ALA A 206 -5.54 -0.20 -14.99
C ALA A 206 -5.66 -0.25 -16.52
N GLY A 207 -4.54 0.02 -17.20
CA GLY A 207 -4.43 -0.19 -18.63
C GLY A 207 -4.77 -1.64 -18.91
N GLY A 208 -5.64 -1.87 -19.90
CA GLY A 208 -6.14 -3.19 -20.21
C GLY A 208 -5.04 -4.24 -20.28
N GLY A 209 -5.29 -5.34 -19.58
CA GLY A 209 -4.72 -6.66 -19.80
C GLY A 209 -3.23 -6.77 -20.11
N ALA A 210 -2.35 -6.42 -19.19
CA ALA A 210 -0.98 -6.92 -19.25
C ALA A 210 -0.96 -8.37 -18.72
N ARG A 211 -1.08 -9.33 -19.62
CA ARG A 211 -0.75 -10.74 -19.35
C ARG A 211 0.77 -10.88 -19.26
N GLY A 212 1.35 -10.42 -18.16
CA GLY A 212 2.69 -10.77 -17.74
C GLY A 212 2.62 -12.05 -16.92
N ARG A 213 3.52 -13.01 -17.15
CA ARG A 213 3.57 -14.27 -16.42
C ARG A 213 3.73 -13.97 -14.92
N GLY A 214 2.70 -14.26 -14.12
CA GLY A 214 2.82 -14.43 -12.68
C GLY A 214 1.89 -13.63 -11.79
N TRP A 215 1.30 -12.50 -12.20
CA TRP A 215 0.39 -11.77 -11.33
C TRP A 215 -0.86 -11.28 -12.08
N VAL A 216 -1.99 -11.28 -11.41
CA VAL A 216 -3.28 -10.89 -11.99
C VAL A 216 -3.85 -9.75 -11.17
N VAL A 217 -4.02 -8.58 -11.79
CA VAL A 217 -4.83 -7.51 -11.22
C VAL A 217 -6.24 -7.68 -11.75
N HIS A 218 -7.15 -8.05 -10.86
CA HIS A 218 -8.57 -8.02 -11.15
C HIS A 218 -9.15 -6.70 -10.64
N THR A 219 -9.86 -5.98 -11.49
CA THR A 219 -10.67 -4.83 -11.08
C THR A 219 -12.14 -5.22 -11.22
N ALA A 220 -12.83 -5.38 -10.11
CA ALA A 220 -14.27 -5.53 -10.09
C ALA A 220 -14.92 -4.17 -9.91
N VAL A 221 -15.71 -3.74 -10.89
CA VAL A 221 -16.55 -2.55 -10.77
C VAL A 221 -17.91 -2.98 -10.22
N ILE A 222 -18.22 -2.52 -9.03
CA ILE A 222 -19.46 -2.84 -8.34
C ILE A 222 -20.54 -1.86 -8.81
N HIS A 223 -21.54 -2.37 -9.47
CA HIS A 223 -22.73 -1.61 -9.89
C HIS A 223 -23.86 -1.80 -8.88
N GLY A 224 -24.63 -0.72 -8.61
CA GLY A 224 -25.88 -0.83 -7.88
C GLY A 224 -26.88 -1.61 -8.74
N HIS A 225 -27.42 -2.70 -8.21
CA HIS A 225 -28.61 -3.29 -8.82
C HIS A 225 -29.77 -2.34 -8.50
N GLY A 226 -30.31 -1.67 -9.52
CA GLY A 226 -31.55 -0.90 -9.37
C GLY A 226 -32.64 -1.85 -8.89
N VAL A 227 -33.31 -1.46 -7.80
CA VAL A 227 -34.58 -2.03 -7.32
C VAL A 227 -35.70 -1.61 -8.26
#